data_a55eef1b929e74e7bbeef28b113a8b55
#
_entry.id   a55eef1b929e74e7bbeef28b113a8b55
#
_cell.length_a   1.000
_cell.length_b   1.000
_cell.length_c   1.000
_cell.angle_alpha   90.00
_cell.angle_beta   90.00
_cell.angle_gamma   90.00
#
_symmetry.space_group_name_H-M   'P 1'
#
loop_
_entity.id
_entity.type
_entity.pdbx_description
1 polymer ?
#
loop_
_entity_poly.entity_id
_entity_poly.type
_entity_poly.pdbx_seq_one_letter_code
_entity_poly.pdbx_strand_id
1 'polypeptide(L)'
;MHSARYFLAVLALCVLATIPLQGQTPDSVRWTALGAVLGAKPVAQPGVHRFNLPRSDLTVRMGDVTIAPALALTSWAAFTDDTSSTIVMGDLVVIAPELPALLAALSSAGIAVTAVHNHLVGEDPRVMYVHYHGHGASQQLAAGLAHALAATATPRPAAASPSMPVTIDTARIHAALQSEPKGNGAIASVGMPLLKSEIVVDGRVVPVTLGLSSPINFQRVSDQRWLATGDFAVTSAQVQPIVRALIEAGITPTAIHSHLLGETPTVYFIHFWADGAPTKVLSGLGAAVKAAGQ
;
A
#
# COMPACT_ATOMS: atom_id res chain seq x y z
N MET A 1 24.28 -8.39 89.80
CA MET A 1 23.05 -8.24 88.95
C MET A 1 23.51 -7.78 87.59
N HIS A 2 23.61 -8.75 86.66
CA HIS A 2 24.08 -8.49 85.26
C HIS A 2 22.92 -8.68 84.30
N SER A 3 22.53 -7.61 83.65
CA SER A 3 21.47 -7.62 82.59
C SER A 3 22.07 -7.91 81.24
N ALA A 4 21.77 -9.04 80.70
CA ALA A 4 22.13 -9.37 79.30
C ALA A 4 21.10 -8.77 78.37
N ARG A 5 21.56 -7.91 77.43
CA ARG A 5 20.75 -7.36 76.30
C ARG A 5 20.95 -8.26 75.09
N TYR A 6 19.88 -8.91 74.66
CA TYR A 6 19.87 -9.66 73.40
C TYR A 6 19.55 -8.68 72.27
N PHE A 7 20.47 -8.56 71.29
CA PHE A 7 20.25 -7.89 70.03
C PHE A 7 19.64 -8.91 69.03
N LEU A 8 18.39 -8.69 68.63
CA LEU A 8 17.81 -9.42 67.50
C LEU A 8 18.26 -8.74 66.20
N ALA A 9 19.06 -9.42 65.38
CA ALA A 9 19.38 -9.01 64.04
C ALA A 9 18.26 -9.51 63.12
N VAL A 10 17.46 -8.58 62.54
CA VAL A 10 16.48 -8.87 61.51
C VAL A 10 17.21 -8.90 60.17
N LEU A 11 17.35 -10.10 59.58
CA LEU A 11 17.88 -10.27 58.22
C LEU A 11 16.79 -9.97 57.22
N ALA A 12 16.85 -8.81 56.58
CA ALA A 12 15.94 -8.45 55.47
C ALA A 12 16.38 -9.19 54.21
N LEU A 13 15.62 -10.21 53.81
CA LEU A 13 15.82 -10.97 52.56
C LEU A 13 15.25 -10.13 51.42
N CYS A 14 16.12 -9.42 50.67
CA CYS A 14 15.72 -8.75 49.43
C CYS A 14 15.54 -9.82 48.35
N VAL A 15 14.29 -10.18 48.04
CA VAL A 15 13.94 -10.93 46.87
C VAL A 15 14.04 -10.01 45.67
N LEU A 16 15.14 -10.08 44.92
CA LEU A 16 15.27 -9.45 43.63
C LEU A 16 14.36 -10.22 42.64
N ALA A 17 13.18 -9.66 42.38
CA ALA A 17 12.34 -10.11 41.28
C ALA A 17 13.09 -9.85 39.97
N THR A 18 13.63 -10.89 39.34
CA THR A 18 14.14 -10.85 37.97
C THR A 18 12.95 -10.68 37.03
N ILE A 19 12.69 -9.44 36.60
CA ILE A 19 11.80 -9.18 35.47
C ILE A 19 12.47 -9.83 34.26
N PRO A 20 11.82 -10.80 33.57
CA PRO A 20 12.40 -11.36 32.36
C PRO A 20 12.54 -10.21 31.35
N LEU A 21 13.75 -9.93 30.90
CA LEU A 21 14.02 -9.10 29.76
C LEU A 21 13.33 -9.81 28.58
N GLN A 22 12.20 -9.30 28.13
CA GLN A 22 11.58 -9.77 26.90
C GLN A 22 12.59 -9.46 25.78
N GLY A 23 13.34 -10.47 25.37
CA GLY A 23 14.25 -10.37 24.26
C GLY A 23 13.48 -9.87 23.04
N GLN A 24 13.96 -8.80 22.41
CA GLN A 24 13.40 -8.33 21.14
C GLN A 24 13.47 -9.52 20.18
N THR A 25 12.31 -9.99 19.72
CA THR A 25 12.25 -10.97 18.64
C THR A 25 12.95 -10.37 17.43
N PRO A 26 13.87 -11.10 16.76
CA PRO A 26 14.49 -10.61 15.53
C PRO A 26 13.40 -10.09 14.58
N ASP A 27 13.64 -8.97 13.90
CA ASP A 27 12.66 -8.33 13.02
C ASP A 27 12.02 -9.29 12.02
N SER A 28 12.78 -10.26 11.50
CA SER A 28 12.26 -11.29 10.61
C SER A 28 11.16 -12.16 11.23
N VAL A 29 11.24 -12.45 12.54
CA VAL A 29 10.21 -13.22 13.27
C VAL A 29 8.95 -12.41 13.44
N ARG A 30 9.07 -11.10 13.78
CA ARG A 30 7.95 -10.17 13.88
C ARG A 30 7.16 -10.12 12.57
N TRP A 31 7.84 -9.86 11.47
CA TRP A 31 7.19 -9.68 10.17
C TRP A 31 6.58 -10.98 9.64
N THR A 32 7.22 -12.13 9.89
CA THR A 32 6.65 -13.44 9.58
C THR A 32 5.38 -13.70 10.39
N ALA A 33 5.34 -13.33 11.67
CA ALA A 33 4.17 -13.49 12.52
C ALA A 33 3.01 -12.60 12.04
N LEU A 34 3.27 -11.32 11.68
CA LEU A 34 2.26 -10.45 11.09
C LEU A 34 1.75 -11.02 9.75
N GLY A 35 2.64 -11.57 8.94
CA GLY A 35 2.28 -12.21 7.69
C GLY A 35 1.35 -13.41 7.87
N ALA A 36 1.57 -14.21 8.91
CA ALA A 36 0.67 -15.32 9.25
C ALA A 36 -0.74 -14.82 9.64
N VAL A 37 -0.83 -13.72 10.39
CA VAL A 37 -2.12 -13.09 10.77
C VAL A 37 -2.85 -12.51 9.55
N LEU A 38 -2.14 -11.82 8.67
CA LEU A 38 -2.70 -11.20 7.47
C LEU A 38 -2.96 -12.20 6.34
N GLY A 39 -2.31 -13.36 6.37
CA GLY A 39 -2.37 -14.33 5.29
C GLY A 39 -1.53 -13.94 4.07
N ALA A 40 -0.44 -13.17 4.25
CA ALA A 40 0.43 -12.72 3.17
C ALA A 40 1.90 -12.71 3.59
N LYS A 41 2.81 -12.91 2.65
CA LYS A 41 4.25 -12.85 2.94
C LYS A 41 4.70 -11.39 3.03
N PRO A 42 5.58 -11.04 4.01
CA PRO A 42 6.17 -9.72 4.08
C PRO A 42 7.15 -9.49 2.91
N VAL A 43 7.11 -8.30 2.34
CA VAL A 43 8.06 -7.80 1.36
C VAL A 43 8.75 -6.59 1.98
N ALA A 44 10.04 -6.71 2.30
CA ALA A 44 10.82 -5.61 2.87
C ALA A 44 11.06 -4.53 1.81
N GLN A 45 10.85 -3.28 2.22
CA GLN A 45 11.17 -2.07 1.46
C GLN A 45 11.85 -1.07 2.41
N PRO A 46 12.50 0.00 1.93
CA PRO A 46 13.13 0.97 2.81
C PRO A 46 12.16 1.54 3.85
N GLY A 47 12.39 1.24 5.14
CA GLY A 47 11.62 1.71 6.28
C GLY A 47 10.25 1.08 6.49
N VAL A 48 9.84 0.09 5.68
CA VAL A 48 8.52 -0.56 5.79
C VAL A 48 8.55 -2.04 5.39
N HIS A 49 7.56 -2.78 5.89
CA HIS A 49 7.21 -4.12 5.38
C HIS A 49 5.82 -4.09 4.77
N ARG A 50 5.72 -4.50 3.51
CA ARG A 50 4.48 -4.53 2.73
C ARG A 50 3.95 -5.95 2.60
N PHE A 51 2.63 -6.11 2.71
CA PHE A 51 1.88 -7.35 2.53
C PHE A 51 0.90 -7.15 1.38
N ASN A 52 1.00 -7.97 0.35
CA ASN A 52 0.14 -7.89 -0.82
C ASN A 52 -0.89 -9.02 -0.80
N LEU A 53 -2.14 -8.69 -1.06
CA LEU A 53 -3.31 -9.57 -1.02
C LEU A 53 -4.10 -9.40 -2.33
N PRO A 54 -3.67 -10.05 -3.42
CA PRO A 54 -4.35 -9.93 -4.70
C PRO A 54 -5.75 -10.54 -4.65
N ARG A 55 -6.74 -9.85 -5.22
CA ARG A 55 -8.11 -10.31 -5.40
C ARG A 55 -8.18 -11.27 -6.60
N SER A 56 -7.50 -12.41 -6.46
CA SER A 56 -7.50 -13.47 -7.46
C SER A 56 -8.83 -14.25 -7.52
N ASP A 57 -9.74 -14.00 -6.59
CA ASP A 57 -11.12 -14.45 -6.57
C ASP A 57 -12.01 -13.69 -7.56
N LEU A 58 -11.61 -12.47 -7.97
CA LEU A 58 -12.39 -11.65 -8.89
C LEU A 58 -11.91 -11.81 -10.33
N THR A 59 -12.87 -11.87 -11.24
CA THR A 59 -12.63 -11.75 -12.67
C THR A 59 -13.22 -10.41 -13.13
N VAL A 60 -12.39 -9.37 -13.09
CA VAL A 60 -12.78 -8.01 -13.48
C VAL A 60 -12.42 -7.76 -14.94
N ARG A 61 -13.34 -7.17 -15.69
CA ARG A 61 -13.17 -6.85 -17.11
C ARG A 61 -13.30 -5.34 -17.36
N MET A 62 -12.50 -4.87 -18.31
CA MET A 62 -12.66 -3.57 -18.94
C MET A 62 -12.99 -3.82 -20.42
N GLY A 63 -14.27 -3.75 -20.77
CA GLY A 63 -14.73 -4.15 -22.11
C GLY A 63 -14.38 -5.61 -22.43
N ASP A 64 -13.56 -5.82 -23.43
CA ASP A 64 -13.12 -7.14 -23.92
C ASP A 64 -11.91 -7.72 -23.16
N VAL A 65 -11.28 -6.95 -22.28
CA VAL A 65 -10.03 -7.37 -21.61
C VAL A 65 -10.27 -7.71 -20.15
N THR A 66 -9.71 -8.84 -19.69
CA THR A 66 -9.64 -9.18 -18.26
C THR A 66 -8.45 -8.48 -17.61
N ILE A 67 -8.72 -7.81 -16.50
CA ILE A 67 -7.72 -7.10 -15.70
C ILE A 67 -6.96 -8.10 -14.82
N ALA A 68 -5.65 -8.15 -14.99
CA ALA A 68 -4.81 -8.97 -14.12
C ALA A 68 -4.80 -8.36 -12.69
N PRO A 69 -4.83 -9.19 -11.63
CA PRO A 69 -4.76 -8.69 -10.25
C PRO A 69 -3.58 -7.74 -10.01
N ALA A 70 -2.42 -8.05 -10.60
CA ALA A 70 -1.22 -7.21 -10.48
C ALA A 70 -1.28 -5.88 -11.24
N LEU A 71 -2.26 -5.68 -12.14
CA LEU A 71 -2.47 -4.38 -12.78
C LEU A 71 -3.13 -3.39 -11.80
N ALA A 72 -4.26 -3.80 -11.17
CA ALA A 72 -5.07 -2.91 -10.35
C ALA A 72 -5.75 -3.57 -9.14
N LEU A 73 -5.84 -4.90 -9.04
CA LEU A 73 -6.72 -5.58 -8.09
C LEU A 73 -5.95 -6.19 -6.90
N THR A 74 -4.90 -5.54 -6.44
CA THR A 74 -4.12 -6.03 -5.30
C THR A 74 -4.35 -5.15 -4.08
N SER A 75 -5.10 -5.67 -3.10
CA SER A 75 -5.12 -5.09 -1.75
C SER A 75 -3.74 -5.14 -1.11
N TRP A 76 -3.42 -4.18 -0.27
CA TRP A 76 -2.13 -4.18 0.40
C TRP A 76 -2.17 -3.49 1.76
N ALA A 77 -1.23 -3.88 2.62
CA ALA A 77 -0.91 -3.23 3.88
C ALA A 77 0.59 -3.00 3.98
N ALA A 78 1.02 -1.81 4.35
CA ALA A 78 2.41 -1.49 4.63
C ALA A 78 2.55 -0.98 6.06
N PHE A 79 3.53 -1.51 6.79
CA PHE A 79 3.80 -1.18 8.18
C PHE A 79 5.18 -0.56 8.29
N THR A 80 5.33 0.52 9.04
CA THR A 80 6.67 1.08 9.36
C THR A 80 7.47 0.13 10.25
N ASP A 81 8.79 0.19 10.13
CA ASP A 81 9.70 -0.63 10.93
C ASP A 81 9.78 -0.19 12.40
N ASP A 82 9.24 0.97 12.75
CA ASP A 82 9.21 1.47 14.13
C ASP A 82 8.47 0.48 15.05
N THR A 83 9.17 -0.01 16.07
CA THR A 83 8.63 -0.96 17.03
C THR A 83 7.85 -0.31 18.15
N SER A 84 8.15 0.96 18.45
CA SER A 84 7.52 1.70 19.56
C SER A 84 6.13 2.19 19.17
N SER A 85 5.91 2.45 17.89
CA SER A 85 4.69 3.08 17.40
C SER A 85 4.55 2.92 15.88
N THR A 86 4.20 1.72 15.46
CA THR A 86 4.02 1.37 14.04
C THR A 86 2.90 2.20 13.41
N ILE A 87 3.16 2.72 12.23
CA ILE A 87 2.12 3.24 11.33
C ILE A 87 1.79 2.16 10.33
N VAL A 88 0.51 1.94 10.06
CA VAL A 88 0.02 1.13 8.96
C VAL A 88 -0.77 1.99 7.99
N MET A 89 -0.50 1.82 6.72
CA MET A 89 -1.32 2.35 5.61
C MET A 89 -1.59 1.23 4.62
N GLY A 90 -2.65 1.41 3.84
CA GLY A 90 -2.96 0.46 2.81
C GLY A 90 -4.14 0.85 1.96
N ASP A 91 -4.45 -0.05 1.04
CA ASP A 91 -5.59 0.07 0.14
C ASP A 91 -6.24 -1.31 -0.03
N LEU A 92 -7.54 -1.40 0.21
CA LEU A 92 -8.30 -2.64 0.13
C LEU A 92 -9.25 -2.61 -1.06
N VAL A 93 -9.10 -3.58 -1.94
CA VAL A 93 -9.98 -3.78 -3.11
C VAL A 93 -11.21 -4.55 -2.69
N VAL A 94 -12.38 -3.98 -2.91
CA VAL A 94 -13.68 -4.55 -2.52
C VAL A 94 -14.71 -4.43 -3.62
N ILE A 95 -15.72 -5.30 -3.59
CA ILE A 95 -16.96 -5.14 -4.34
C ILE A 95 -18.03 -4.48 -3.45
N ALA A 96 -19.07 -3.91 -4.05
CA ALA A 96 -20.09 -3.14 -3.32
C ALA A 96 -20.71 -3.87 -2.11
N PRO A 97 -21.03 -5.18 -2.15
CA PRO A 97 -21.58 -5.88 -1.00
C PRO A 97 -20.63 -6.00 0.21
N GLU A 98 -19.32 -5.96 -0.01
CA GLU A 98 -18.30 -6.10 1.03
C GLU A 98 -18.06 -4.79 1.79
N LEU A 99 -18.29 -3.65 1.13
CA LEU A 99 -17.90 -2.33 1.63
C LEU A 99 -18.45 -1.98 3.02
N PRO A 100 -19.76 -2.12 3.31
CA PRO A 100 -20.29 -1.68 4.60
C PRO A 100 -19.69 -2.46 5.78
N ALA A 101 -19.53 -3.78 5.64
CA ALA A 101 -18.95 -4.62 6.68
C ALA A 101 -17.46 -4.35 6.87
N LEU A 102 -16.70 -4.11 5.78
CA LEU A 102 -15.30 -3.72 5.85
C LEU A 102 -15.11 -2.40 6.61
N LEU A 103 -15.90 -1.37 6.26
CA LEU A 103 -15.80 -0.06 6.92
C LEU A 103 -16.11 -0.15 8.42
N ALA A 104 -17.14 -0.91 8.79
CA ALA A 104 -17.50 -1.14 10.20
C ALA A 104 -16.36 -1.86 10.96
N ALA A 105 -15.74 -2.87 10.34
CA ALA A 105 -14.64 -3.62 10.94
C ALA A 105 -13.37 -2.75 11.12
N LEU A 106 -12.99 -1.94 10.12
CA LEU A 106 -11.87 -1.00 10.24
C LEU A 106 -12.11 0.00 11.38
N SER A 107 -13.30 0.61 11.40
CA SER A 107 -13.68 1.57 12.44
C SER A 107 -13.65 0.96 13.84
N SER A 108 -14.19 -0.26 14.02
CA SER A 108 -14.18 -0.95 15.32
C SER A 108 -12.78 -1.32 15.79
N ALA A 109 -11.83 -1.51 14.87
CA ALA A 109 -10.43 -1.77 15.16
C ALA A 109 -9.61 -0.49 15.43
N GLY A 110 -10.23 0.70 15.40
CA GLY A 110 -9.54 1.98 15.54
C GLY A 110 -8.64 2.33 14.35
N ILE A 111 -8.91 1.74 13.18
CA ILE A 111 -8.21 2.01 11.93
C ILE A 111 -9.04 3.02 11.13
N ALA A 112 -8.48 4.19 10.89
CA ALA A 112 -9.18 5.27 10.20
C ALA A 112 -9.32 4.95 8.70
N VAL A 113 -10.52 5.10 8.17
CA VAL A 113 -10.75 5.11 6.72
C VAL A 113 -10.44 6.51 6.21
N THR A 114 -9.56 6.62 5.22
CA THR A 114 -9.10 7.91 4.70
C THR A 114 -9.63 8.23 3.32
N ALA A 115 -10.01 7.21 2.53
CA ALA A 115 -10.73 7.39 1.27
C ALA A 115 -11.52 6.14 0.90
N VAL A 116 -12.63 6.35 0.19
CA VAL A 116 -13.35 5.32 -0.57
C VAL A 116 -13.46 5.84 -2.00
N HIS A 117 -12.85 5.16 -2.95
CA HIS A 117 -12.69 5.68 -4.31
C HIS A 117 -12.63 4.55 -5.34
N ASN A 118 -12.42 4.88 -6.60
CA ASN A 118 -12.23 3.95 -7.69
C ASN A 118 -10.88 4.19 -8.39
N HIS A 119 -10.23 3.12 -8.86
CA HIS A 119 -9.08 3.21 -9.78
C HIS A 119 -9.55 3.13 -11.23
N LEU A 120 -10.62 2.40 -11.47
CA LEU A 120 -11.18 2.11 -12.79
C LEU A 120 -12.55 2.77 -12.95
N VAL A 121 -12.99 2.95 -14.17
CA VAL A 121 -14.34 3.45 -14.50
C VAL A 121 -14.87 2.65 -15.69
N GLY A 122 -15.99 1.94 -15.46
CA GLY A 122 -16.61 1.09 -16.50
C GLY A 122 -16.21 -0.37 -16.44
N GLU A 123 -15.55 -0.79 -15.38
CA GLU A 123 -15.22 -2.20 -15.11
C GLU A 123 -16.46 -3.01 -14.65
N ASP A 124 -16.42 -4.33 -14.90
CA ASP A 124 -17.44 -5.28 -14.48
C ASP A 124 -16.77 -6.57 -13.91
N PRO A 125 -17.12 -7.01 -12.69
CA PRO A 125 -17.89 -6.29 -11.67
C PRO A 125 -17.19 -5.01 -11.23
N ARG A 126 -17.97 -4.02 -10.81
CA ARG A 126 -17.44 -2.77 -10.26
C ARG A 126 -16.66 -3.04 -8.97
N VAL A 127 -15.45 -2.52 -8.89
CA VAL A 127 -14.59 -2.57 -7.71
C VAL A 127 -14.41 -1.19 -7.11
N MET A 128 -14.22 -1.13 -5.80
CA MET A 128 -13.90 0.06 -5.06
C MET A 128 -12.63 -0.17 -4.25
N TYR A 129 -12.01 0.92 -3.85
CA TYR A 129 -10.74 0.92 -3.13
C TYR A 129 -10.92 1.72 -1.85
N VAL A 130 -10.41 1.16 -0.75
CA VAL A 130 -10.55 1.75 0.59
C VAL A 130 -9.18 1.99 1.17
N HIS A 131 -8.75 3.26 1.16
CA HIS A 131 -7.56 3.65 1.90
C HIS A 131 -7.84 3.72 3.38
N TYR A 132 -6.84 3.33 4.14
CA TYR A 132 -6.89 3.35 5.59
C TYR A 132 -5.53 3.72 6.18
N HIS A 133 -5.59 4.24 7.40
CA HIS A 133 -4.43 4.60 8.20
C HIS A 133 -4.67 4.17 9.65
N GLY A 134 -3.64 3.61 10.28
CA GLY A 134 -3.69 3.20 11.68
C GLY A 134 -2.35 3.43 12.36
N HIS A 135 -2.40 3.64 13.66
CA HIS A 135 -1.24 3.90 14.48
C HIS A 135 -1.31 3.11 15.79
N GLY A 136 -0.22 2.44 16.17
CA GLY A 136 -0.20 1.65 17.41
C GLY A 136 0.70 0.42 17.38
N ALA A 137 0.38 -0.57 18.22
CA ALA A 137 1.11 -1.84 18.23
C ALA A 137 0.84 -2.63 16.94
N SER A 138 1.90 -3.07 16.27
CA SER A 138 1.79 -3.75 14.97
C SER A 138 0.92 -5.00 14.99
N GLN A 139 0.94 -5.77 16.09
CA GLN A 139 0.10 -6.95 16.26
C GLN A 139 -1.39 -6.61 16.35
N GLN A 140 -1.74 -5.53 17.06
CA GLN A 140 -3.13 -5.07 17.17
C GLN A 140 -3.64 -4.55 15.82
N LEU A 141 -2.83 -3.77 15.11
CA LEU A 141 -3.14 -3.28 13.77
C LEU A 141 -3.32 -4.45 12.79
N ALA A 142 -2.43 -5.45 12.81
CA ALA A 142 -2.55 -6.62 11.95
C ALA A 142 -3.80 -7.46 12.28
N ALA A 143 -4.14 -7.63 13.56
CA ALA A 143 -5.35 -8.32 13.99
C ALA A 143 -6.62 -7.60 13.55
N GLY A 144 -6.64 -6.25 13.71
CA GLY A 144 -7.74 -5.41 13.23
C GLY A 144 -7.94 -5.50 11.72
N LEU A 145 -6.83 -5.45 10.95
CA LEU A 145 -6.88 -5.62 9.50
C LEU A 145 -7.33 -7.04 9.09
N ALA A 146 -6.85 -8.06 9.78
CA ALA A 146 -7.28 -9.44 9.51
C ALA A 146 -8.78 -9.63 9.78
N HIS A 147 -9.32 -8.97 10.82
CA HIS A 147 -10.75 -8.92 11.09
C HIS A 147 -11.52 -8.20 9.97
N ALA A 148 -11.02 -7.04 9.54
CA ALA A 148 -11.62 -6.29 8.43
C ALA A 148 -11.59 -7.09 7.12
N LEU A 149 -10.47 -7.74 6.78
CA LEU A 149 -10.35 -8.60 5.62
C LEU A 149 -11.29 -9.82 5.66
N ALA A 150 -11.67 -10.29 6.86
CA ALA A 150 -12.66 -11.37 7.01
C ALA A 150 -14.07 -10.97 6.56
N ALA A 151 -14.36 -9.68 6.42
CA ALA A 151 -15.59 -9.16 5.84
C ALA A 151 -15.59 -9.16 4.29
N THR A 152 -14.48 -9.59 3.66
CA THR A 152 -14.31 -9.68 2.21
C THR A 152 -14.00 -11.10 1.77
N ALA A 153 -14.17 -11.40 0.48
CA ALA A 153 -13.75 -12.66 -0.10
C ALA A 153 -12.25 -12.68 -0.51
N THR A 154 -11.46 -11.71 -0.06
CA THR A 154 -10.02 -11.64 -0.36
C THR A 154 -9.32 -12.95 0.02
N PRO A 155 -8.67 -13.66 -0.92
CA PRO A 155 -8.03 -14.94 -0.66
C PRO A 155 -6.93 -14.84 0.40
N ARG A 156 -7.02 -15.68 1.44
CA ARG A 156 -6.00 -15.81 2.49
C ARG A 156 -5.77 -17.28 2.85
N PRO A 157 -4.57 -17.82 2.77
CA PRO A 157 -3.34 -17.13 2.38
C PRO A 157 -3.38 -16.62 0.95
N ALA A 158 -2.75 -15.46 0.72
CA ALA A 158 -2.61 -14.89 -0.60
C ALA A 158 -1.84 -15.88 -1.52
N ALA A 159 -2.37 -16.10 -2.70
CA ALA A 159 -1.69 -16.93 -3.68
C ALA A 159 -0.36 -16.28 -4.09
N ALA A 160 0.71 -17.05 -4.10
CA ALA A 160 1.97 -16.59 -4.67
C ALA A 160 1.81 -16.39 -6.17
N SER A 161 2.18 -15.21 -6.67
CA SER A 161 2.27 -15.01 -8.11
C SER A 161 3.45 -15.81 -8.65
N PRO A 162 3.22 -16.73 -9.60
CA PRO A 162 4.33 -17.46 -10.20
C PRO A 162 5.25 -16.50 -10.95
N SER A 163 6.55 -16.76 -10.91
CA SER A 163 7.50 -16.03 -11.76
C SER A 163 7.33 -16.49 -13.20
N MET A 164 7.03 -15.55 -14.08
CA MET A 164 6.81 -15.79 -15.50
C MET A 164 7.84 -15.02 -16.33
N PRO A 165 8.32 -15.58 -17.46
CA PRO A 165 9.12 -14.82 -18.40
C PRO A 165 8.43 -13.51 -18.80
N VAL A 166 9.17 -12.41 -18.75
CA VAL A 166 8.64 -11.08 -19.07
C VAL A 166 8.34 -11.00 -20.55
N THR A 167 7.09 -10.68 -20.90
CA THR A 167 6.63 -10.57 -22.29
C THR A 167 6.24 -9.14 -22.69
N ILE A 168 6.14 -8.23 -21.73
CA ILE A 168 5.97 -6.80 -21.99
C ILE A 168 7.34 -6.15 -22.20
N ASP A 169 7.42 -5.20 -23.12
CA ASP A 169 8.68 -4.51 -23.45
C ASP A 169 9.04 -3.48 -22.37
N THR A 170 9.82 -3.92 -21.41
CA THR A 170 10.28 -3.07 -20.29
C THR A 170 11.28 -2.01 -20.74
N ALA A 171 12.04 -2.24 -21.82
CA ALA A 171 12.98 -1.25 -22.33
C ALA A 171 12.26 0.01 -22.87
N ARG A 172 11.11 -0.17 -23.51
CA ARG A 172 10.26 0.96 -23.96
C ARG A 172 9.69 1.74 -22.76
N ILE A 173 9.29 1.06 -21.67
CA ILE A 173 8.82 1.72 -20.44
C ILE A 173 9.95 2.54 -19.85
N HIS A 174 11.15 1.96 -19.70
CA HIS A 174 12.33 2.66 -19.19
C HIS A 174 12.67 3.90 -20.05
N ALA A 175 12.70 3.75 -21.36
CA ALA A 175 13.00 4.85 -22.26
C ALA A 175 12.00 6.02 -22.16
N ALA A 176 10.72 5.72 -21.95
CA ALA A 176 9.66 6.73 -21.86
C ALA A 176 9.57 7.43 -20.50
N LEU A 177 9.78 6.68 -19.40
CA LEU A 177 9.55 7.16 -18.04
C LEU A 177 10.83 7.40 -17.23
N GLN A 178 12.00 7.03 -17.77
CA GLN A 178 13.33 7.19 -17.12
C GLN A 178 13.36 6.57 -15.72
N SER A 179 12.70 5.42 -15.54
CA SER A 179 12.64 4.66 -14.29
C SER A 179 12.70 3.16 -14.58
N GLU A 180 13.26 2.38 -13.65
CA GLU A 180 13.50 0.94 -13.83
C GLU A 180 12.21 0.13 -13.61
N PRO A 181 11.66 -0.50 -14.67
CA PRO A 181 10.47 -1.32 -14.54
C PRO A 181 10.80 -2.71 -14.00
N LYS A 182 9.88 -3.23 -13.18
CA LYS A 182 9.86 -4.62 -12.75
C LYS A 182 8.77 -5.35 -13.53
N GLY A 183 9.14 -6.41 -14.25
CA GLY A 183 8.23 -7.19 -15.10
C GLY A 183 7.97 -8.60 -14.55
N ASN A 184 6.75 -9.12 -14.79
CA ASN A 184 6.39 -10.52 -14.59
C ASN A 184 5.31 -10.89 -15.60
N GLY A 185 5.62 -11.79 -16.55
CA GLY A 185 4.72 -12.13 -17.65
C GLY A 185 4.36 -10.90 -18.49
N ALA A 186 3.07 -10.67 -18.68
CA ALA A 186 2.52 -9.53 -19.43
C ALA A 186 2.38 -8.25 -18.60
N ILE A 187 2.78 -8.26 -17.32
CA ILE A 187 2.66 -7.13 -16.40
C ILE A 187 4.03 -6.51 -16.17
N ALA A 188 4.08 -5.19 -16.13
CA ALA A 188 5.23 -4.44 -15.63
C ALA A 188 4.76 -3.32 -14.69
N SER A 189 5.61 -2.93 -13.77
CA SER A 189 5.35 -1.82 -12.85
C SER A 189 6.61 -0.97 -12.72
N VAL A 190 6.41 0.35 -12.61
CA VAL A 190 7.48 1.31 -12.38
C VAL A 190 7.04 2.30 -11.29
N GLY A 191 7.96 2.66 -10.40
CA GLY A 191 7.73 3.68 -9.38
C GLY A 191 8.32 5.02 -9.79
N MET A 192 7.52 6.09 -9.70
CA MET A 192 7.96 7.46 -10.02
C MET A 192 8.17 8.27 -8.74
N PRO A 193 9.37 8.85 -8.50
CA PRO A 193 9.66 9.65 -7.33
C PRO A 193 9.21 11.11 -7.54
N LEU A 194 7.90 11.35 -7.54
CA LEU A 194 7.31 12.68 -7.84
C LEU A 194 7.28 13.61 -6.62
N LEU A 195 7.06 13.06 -5.42
CA LEU A 195 7.14 13.84 -4.18
C LEU A 195 8.60 14.12 -3.83
N LYS A 196 8.91 15.40 -3.63
CA LYS A 196 10.26 15.88 -3.27
C LYS A 196 10.34 16.38 -1.82
N SER A 197 9.21 16.59 -1.18
CA SER A 197 9.12 17.06 0.20
C SER A 197 8.86 15.88 1.14
N GLU A 198 9.39 15.97 2.35
CA GLU A 198 8.97 15.09 3.44
C GLU A 198 7.50 15.33 3.76
N ILE A 199 6.77 14.26 4.00
CA ILE A 199 5.36 14.30 4.38
C ILE A 199 5.28 13.94 5.87
N VAL A 200 4.61 14.77 6.63
CA VAL A 200 4.47 14.63 8.08
C VAL A 200 3.01 14.41 8.43
N VAL A 201 2.73 13.41 9.25
CA VAL A 201 1.41 13.13 9.84
C VAL A 201 1.62 13.01 11.36
N ASP A 202 0.83 13.72 12.14
CA ASP A 202 0.90 13.70 13.62
C ASP A 202 2.33 13.91 14.15
N GLY A 203 3.09 14.83 13.51
CA GLY A 203 4.46 15.16 13.88
C GLY A 203 5.52 14.12 13.48
N ARG A 204 5.18 13.13 12.64
CA ARG A 204 6.07 12.06 12.18
C ARG A 204 6.26 12.08 10.68
N VAL A 205 7.50 11.89 10.23
CA VAL A 205 7.80 11.73 8.81
C VAL A 205 7.29 10.36 8.36
N VAL A 206 6.46 10.37 7.32
CA VAL A 206 5.93 9.16 6.68
C VAL A 206 6.86 8.74 5.54
N PRO A 207 7.43 7.53 5.56
CA PRO A 207 8.24 7.04 4.45
C PRO A 207 7.46 7.00 3.13
N VAL A 208 8.09 7.39 2.04
CA VAL A 208 7.46 7.34 0.69
C VAL A 208 6.97 5.92 0.35
N THR A 209 7.70 4.91 0.79
CA THR A 209 7.37 3.49 0.62
C THR A 209 6.11 3.05 1.37
N LEU A 210 5.63 3.84 2.34
CA LEU A 210 4.40 3.55 3.09
C LEU A 210 3.12 3.84 2.28
N GLY A 211 3.21 4.18 1.00
CA GLY A 211 2.05 4.45 0.14
C GLY A 211 2.01 5.86 -0.44
N LEU A 212 3.14 6.59 -0.39
CA LEU A 212 3.30 7.92 -0.96
C LEU A 212 4.10 7.90 -2.29
N SER A 213 4.33 6.71 -2.86
CA SER A 213 4.95 6.57 -4.18
C SER A 213 3.91 6.77 -5.29
N SER A 214 4.42 6.95 -6.50
CA SER A 214 3.60 7.02 -7.72
C SER A 214 3.85 5.78 -8.59
N PRO A 215 3.19 4.63 -8.30
CA PRO A 215 3.32 3.45 -9.12
C PRO A 215 2.54 3.61 -10.43
N ILE A 216 3.13 3.17 -11.52
CA ILE A 216 2.46 3.02 -12.82
C ILE A 216 2.57 1.55 -13.21
N ASN A 217 1.43 0.90 -13.38
CA ASN A 217 1.33 -0.51 -13.77
C ASN A 217 0.87 -0.63 -15.20
N PHE A 218 1.43 -1.59 -15.91
CA PHE A 218 1.13 -1.89 -17.31
C PHE A 218 0.72 -3.34 -17.47
N GLN A 219 -0.24 -3.59 -18.39
CA GLN A 219 -0.62 -4.91 -18.85
C GLN A 219 -0.55 -4.94 -20.38
N ARG A 220 0.29 -5.83 -20.94
CA ARG A 220 0.31 -6.09 -22.36
C ARG A 220 -0.86 -6.99 -22.73
N VAL A 221 -1.76 -6.51 -23.56
CA VAL A 221 -2.85 -7.28 -24.17
C VAL A 221 -2.37 -7.90 -25.48
N SER A 222 -1.67 -7.11 -26.29
CA SER A 222 -1.01 -7.51 -27.52
C SER A 222 0.18 -6.59 -27.81
N ASP A 223 0.91 -6.81 -28.89
CA ASP A 223 1.99 -5.92 -29.34
C ASP A 223 1.49 -4.51 -29.69
N GLN A 224 0.21 -4.37 -30.02
CA GLN A 224 -0.41 -3.12 -30.45
C GLN A 224 -1.34 -2.52 -29.39
N ARG A 225 -1.57 -3.20 -28.24
CA ARG A 225 -2.49 -2.74 -27.22
C ARG A 225 -1.94 -3.02 -25.83
N TRP A 226 -1.75 -1.95 -25.07
CA TRP A 226 -1.38 -1.99 -23.65
C TRP A 226 -2.42 -1.24 -22.84
N LEU A 227 -2.63 -1.75 -21.62
CA LEU A 227 -3.37 -1.05 -20.58
C LEU A 227 -2.37 -0.45 -19.58
N ALA A 228 -2.71 0.69 -19.00
CA ALA A 228 -1.96 1.23 -17.89
C ALA A 228 -2.89 1.92 -16.89
N THR A 229 -2.56 1.79 -15.62
CA THR A 229 -3.19 2.49 -14.51
C THR A 229 -2.17 2.71 -13.41
N GLY A 230 -2.44 3.61 -12.47
CA GLY A 230 -1.54 3.91 -11.37
C GLY A 230 -1.90 5.18 -10.65
N ASP A 231 -0.93 5.70 -9.92
CA ASP A 231 -1.04 6.90 -9.10
C ASP A 231 -0.02 7.95 -9.48
N PHE A 232 -0.42 9.21 -9.45
CA PHE A 232 0.48 10.34 -9.32
C PHE A 232 0.32 10.94 -7.92
N ALA A 233 1.26 10.67 -7.02
CA ALA A 233 1.34 11.27 -5.69
C ALA A 233 2.02 12.63 -5.80
N VAL A 234 1.28 13.71 -5.57
CA VAL A 234 1.69 15.08 -5.92
C VAL A 234 1.14 16.12 -4.95
N THR A 235 1.70 17.32 -4.97
CA THR A 235 1.17 18.48 -4.26
C THR A 235 0.04 19.15 -5.04
N SER A 236 -0.74 20.01 -4.39
CA SER A 236 -1.90 20.70 -5.02
C SER A 236 -1.54 21.45 -6.30
N ALA A 237 -0.36 22.07 -6.37
CA ALA A 237 0.07 22.82 -7.55
C ALA A 237 0.26 21.96 -8.81
N GLN A 238 0.57 20.67 -8.62
CA GLN A 238 0.85 19.72 -9.71
C GLN A 238 -0.42 19.02 -10.24
N VAL A 239 -1.54 19.05 -9.48
CA VAL A 239 -2.77 18.32 -9.85
C VAL A 239 -3.30 18.72 -11.22
N GLN A 240 -3.54 20.00 -11.44
CA GLN A 240 -4.16 20.47 -12.70
C GLN A 240 -3.24 20.33 -13.92
N PRO A 241 -1.92 20.58 -13.84
CA PRO A 241 -0.99 20.28 -14.93
C PRO A 241 -1.02 18.82 -15.37
N ILE A 242 -1.02 17.87 -14.42
CA ILE A 242 -1.04 16.43 -14.71
C ILE A 242 -2.39 16.03 -15.34
N VAL A 243 -3.51 16.45 -14.74
CA VAL A 243 -4.86 16.13 -15.24
C VAL A 243 -5.00 16.61 -16.69
N ARG A 244 -4.52 17.82 -17.00
CA ARG A 244 -4.55 18.36 -18.37
C ARG A 244 -3.68 17.50 -19.32
N ALA A 245 -2.46 17.18 -18.93
CA ALA A 245 -1.56 16.37 -19.75
C ALA A 245 -2.14 14.97 -20.05
N LEU A 246 -2.79 14.34 -19.06
CA LEU A 246 -3.47 13.06 -19.24
C LEU A 246 -4.61 13.18 -20.26
N ILE A 247 -5.49 14.17 -20.10
CA ILE A 247 -6.65 14.40 -20.99
C ILE A 247 -6.19 14.68 -22.43
N GLU A 248 -5.19 15.55 -22.61
CA GLU A 248 -4.61 15.87 -23.91
C GLU A 248 -4.02 14.65 -24.64
N ALA A 249 -3.48 13.70 -23.86
CA ALA A 249 -2.98 12.42 -24.38
C ALA A 249 -4.10 11.39 -24.63
N GLY A 250 -5.35 11.68 -24.27
CA GLY A 250 -6.47 10.74 -24.34
C GLY A 250 -6.41 9.66 -23.26
N ILE A 251 -5.76 9.94 -22.14
CA ILE A 251 -5.73 9.12 -20.92
C ILE A 251 -6.78 9.70 -19.97
N THR A 252 -7.60 8.82 -19.39
CA THR A 252 -8.72 9.26 -18.53
C THR A 252 -8.26 9.35 -17.07
N PRO A 253 -8.22 10.52 -16.42
CA PRO A 253 -8.15 10.60 -14.96
C PRO A 253 -9.41 9.96 -14.37
N THR A 254 -9.24 9.02 -13.43
CA THR A 254 -10.36 8.24 -12.88
C THR A 254 -10.71 8.62 -11.45
N ALA A 255 -9.78 9.16 -10.70
CA ALA A 255 -10.02 9.71 -9.36
C ALA A 255 -8.96 10.75 -8.99
N ILE A 256 -9.34 11.69 -8.09
CA ILE A 256 -8.43 12.58 -7.38
C ILE A 256 -8.84 12.51 -5.91
N HIS A 257 -7.91 12.12 -5.04
CA HIS A 257 -8.20 11.91 -3.62
C HIS A 257 -6.92 12.04 -2.77
N SER A 258 -7.02 11.87 -1.45
CA SER A 258 -5.88 11.77 -0.53
C SER A 258 -5.78 10.38 0.08
N HIS A 259 -4.58 9.93 0.43
CA HIS A 259 -4.35 8.69 1.19
C HIS A 259 -4.33 8.93 2.70
N LEU A 260 -4.12 10.16 3.12
CA LEU A 260 -3.95 10.55 4.52
C LEU A 260 -4.95 11.65 4.89
N LEU A 261 -5.09 11.89 6.18
CA LEU A 261 -5.84 13.02 6.73
C LEU A 261 -4.89 13.81 7.64
N GLY A 262 -4.83 15.14 7.41
CA GLY A 262 -4.04 16.05 8.25
C GLY A 262 -2.53 16.05 7.99
N GLU A 263 -2.09 15.50 6.87
CA GLU A 263 -0.69 15.53 6.46
C GLU A 263 -0.21 16.93 6.03
N THR A 264 1.08 17.17 6.19
CA THR A 264 1.73 18.42 5.78
C THR A 264 3.02 18.12 5.02
N PRO A 265 3.19 18.68 3.79
CA PRO A 265 2.16 19.29 2.96
C PRO A 265 1.09 18.28 2.52
N THR A 266 -0.10 18.77 2.16
CA THR A 266 -1.19 17.92 1.65
C THR A 266 -0.77 17.25 0.34
N VAL A 267 -1.00 15.94 0.26
CA VAL A 267 -0.71 15.11 -0.91
C VAL A 267 -2.00 14.67 -1.58
N TYR A 268 -2.04 14.85 -2.88
CA TYR A 268 -3.12 14.37 -3.72
C TYR A 268 -2.64 13.21 -4.57
N PHE A 269 -3.53 12.26 -4.82
CA PHE A 269 -3.31 11.12 -5.69
C PHE A 269 -4.25 11.21 -6.88
N ILE A 270 -3.69 11.05 -8.08
CA ILE A 270 -4.46 11.10 -9.32
C ILE A 270 -4.38 9.73 -9.95
N HIS A 271 -5.48 8.98 -9.91
CA HIS A 271 -5.60 7.75 -10.67
C HIS A 271 -5.94 8.04 -12.13
N PHE A 272 -5.54 7.13 -12.99
CA PHE A 272 -5.81 7.22 -14.42
C PHE A 272 -6.03 5.84 -15.02
N TRP A 273 -6.70 5.83 -16.19
CA TRP A 273 -6.83 4.68 -17.04
C TRP A 273 -6.36 5.00 -18.45
N ALA A 274 -5.47 4.16 -18.99
CA ALA A 274 -5.00 4.22 -20.37
C ALA A 274 -5.21 2.88 -21.06
N ASP A 275 -5.71 2.90 -22.28
CA ASP A 275 -5.90 1.75 -23.15
C ASP A 275 -5.56 2.16 -24.59
N GLY A 276 -4.58 1.53 -25.20
CA GLY A 276 -4.21 1.86 -26.57
C GLY A 276 -2.85 1.36 -27.01
N ALA A 277 -2.39 1.91 -28.14
CA ALA A 277 -1.07 1.60 -28.67
C ALA A 277 0.03 1.96 -27.67
N PRO A 278 1.03 1.08 -27.47
CA PRO A 278 2.09 1.29 -26.48
C PRO A 278 2.79 2.64 -26.59
N THR A 279 3.06 3.08 -27.82
CA THR A 279 3.69 4.40 -28.07
C THR A 279 2.83 5.55 -27.56
N LYS A 280 1.52 5.51 -27.78
CA LYS A 280 0.58 6.54 -27.34
C LYS A 280 0.45 6.56 -25.80
N VAL A 281 0.30 5.37 -25.20
CA VAL A 281 0.22 5.23 -23.73
C VAL A 281 1.50 5.79 -23.08
N LEU A 282 2.66 5.35 -23.55
CA LEU A 282 3.96 5.74 -22.97
C LEU A 282 4.26 7.23 -23.17
N SER A 283 3.99 7.80 -24.36
CA SER A 283 4.21 9.22 -24.60
C SER A 283 3.28 10.09 -23.77
N GLY A 284 2.02 9.69 -23.57
CA GLY A 284 1.06 10.41 -22.74
C GLY A 284 1.45 10.40 -21.26
N LEU A 285 1.86 9.23 -20.74
CA LEU A 285 2.34 9.11 -19.37
C LEU A 285 3.64 9.88 -19.14
N GLY A 286 4.56 9.85 -20.12
CA GLY A 286 5.78 10.67 -20.09
C GLY A 286 5.49 12.18 -20.04
N ALA A 287 4.46 12.64 -20.77
CA ALA A 287 4.01 14.03 -20.71
C ALA A 287 3.43 14.39 -19.32
N ALA A 288 2.63 13.50 -18.73
CA ALA A 288 2.08 13.68 -17.38
C ALA A 288 3.17 13.71 -16.31
N VAL A 289 4.16 12.81 -16.38
CA VAL A 289 5.33 12.81 -15.48
C VAL A 289 6.12 14.11 -15.61
N LYS A 290 6.33 14.59 -16.83
CA LYS A 290 7.00 15.88 -17.08
C LYS A 290 6.21 17.06 -16.49
N ALA A 291 4.89 17.06 -16.61
CA ALA A 291 4.02 18.08 -16.03
C ALA A 291 4.06 18.10 -14.49
N ALA A 292 4.34 16.96 -13.84
CA ALA A 292 4.57 16.88 -12.40
C ALA A 292 5.87 17.52 -11.93
N GLY A 293 6.85 17.64 -12.80
CA GLY A 293 8.17 18.19 -12.48
C GLY A 293 8.33 19.70 -12.70
N GLN A 294 7.29 20.38 -13.21
CA GLN A 294 7.30 21.82 -13.53
C GLN A 294 6.96 22.70 -12.34
#